data_91d52830001456b6ee005a483016de3f
#
_entry.id   91d52830001456b6ee005a483016de3f
#
_cell.length_a   1.000
_cell.length_b   1.000
_cell.length_c   1.000
_cell.angle_alpha   90.00
_cell.angle_beta   90.00
_cell.angle_gamma   90.00
#
_symmetry.space_group_name_H-M   'P 1'
#
loop_
_entity.id
_entity.type
_entity.pdbx_description
1 polymer ?
#
loop_
_entity_poly.entity_id
_entity_poly.type
_entity_poly.pdbx_seq_one_letter_code
_entity_poly.pdbx_strand_id
1 'polypeptide(L)'
;AVLVRASQVVRLVHENDAALDTSGTLEFLVNNTLRAQGHKALPKGDSAGLPRVYEPAFINADCDLSKVAKGLVAVRSGRLCLFGPSGTGKTAYAKWLAQQMGAPLIVRRASDLISKWVGDSEKNVATAFHQAAEEEAILLLDEVDSFLQDRRSTAHHWEVSLVNEMLTQMEAFDGVFIASTNLMCDLDQAA
;
A
#
# COMPACT_ATOMS: atom_id res chain seq x y z
N ALA A 1 2.80 10.87 25.25
CA ALA A 1 2.55 10.27 26.57
C ALA A 1 2.15 8.79 26.46
N VAL A 2 1.22 8.43 25.57
CA VAL A 2 0.70 7.03 25.40
C VAL A 2 1.81 6.09 24.91
N LEU A 3 2.53 6.47 23.85
CA LEU A 3 3.62 5.67 23.29
C LEU A 3 4.77 5.42 24.29
N VAL A 4 5.11 6.45 25.09
CA VAL A 4 6.17 6.33 26.11
C VAL A 4 5.76 5.33 27.20
N ARG A 5 4.51 5.37 27.66
CA ARG A 5 4.03 4.41 28.68
C ARG A 5 3.94 2.99 28.11
N ALA A 6 3.43 2.83 26.88
CA ALA A 6 3.36 1.53 26.23
C ALA A 6 4.76 0.93 26.03
N SER A 7 5.74 1.70 25.58
CA SER A 7 7.11 1.23 25.40
C SER A 7 7.79 0.84 26.71
N GLN A 8 7.52 1.55 27.81
CA GLN A 8 8.02 1.20 29.15
C GLN A 8 7.45 -0.14 29.66
N VAL A 9 6.14 -0.36 29.47
CA VAL A 9 5.50 -1.64 29.86
C VAL A 9 6.05 -2.80 29.04
N VAL A 10 6.19 -2.63 27.72
CA VAL A 10 6.75 -3.68 26.84
C VAL A 10 8.19 -4.01 27.24
N ARG A 11 9.01 -3.00 27.56
CA ARG A 11 10.38 -3.20 28.00
C ARG A 11 10.47 -4.00 29.31
N LEU A 12 9.64 -3.66 30.30
CA LEU A 12 9.59 -4.37 31.58
C LEU A 12 9.13 -5.84 31.41
N VAL A 13 8.19 -6.10 30.49
CA VAL A 13 7.72 -7.46 30.19
C VAL A 13 8.79 -8.25 29.47
N HIS A 14 9.48 -7.63 28.48
CA HIS A 14 10.56 -8.28 27.74
C HIS A 14 11.79 -8.62 28.61
N GLU A 15 12.10 -7.80 29.62
CA GLU A 15 13.16 -8.08 30.59
C GLU A 15 12.84 -9.33 31.43
N ASN A 16 11.56 -9.70 31.57
CA ASN A 16 11.11 -10.88 32.32
C ASN A 16 10.82 -12.12 31.44
N ASP A 17 10.55 -11.93 30.16
CA ASP A 17 10.26 -13.03 29.21
C ASP A 17 10.76 -12.68 27.81
N ALA A 18 11.95 -13.17 27.46
CA ALA A 18 12.60 -12.91 26.17
C ALA A 18 11.91 -13.57 24.96
N ALA A 19 10.93 -14.45 25.19
CA ALA A 19 10.19 -15.11 24.12
C ALA A 19 8.96 -14.32 23.63
N LEU A 20 8.67 -13.17 24.26
CA LEU A 20 7.49 -12.38 23.93
C LEU A 20 7.66 -11.58 22.63
N ASP A 21 6.66 -11.66 21.74
CA ASP A 21 6.57 -10.78 20.58
C ASP A 21 6.32 -9.32 21.03
N THR A 22 7.42 -8.59 21.14
CA THR A 22 7.40 -7.19 21.60
C THR A 22 6.63 -6.27 20.65
N SER A 23 6.63 -6.54 19.34
CA SER A 23 5.91 -5.72 18.34
C SER A 23 4.40 -5.91 18.45
N GLY A 24 3.92 -7.16 18.48
CA GLY A 24 2.49 -7.46 18.63
C GLY A 24 1.94 -6.98 19.97
N THR A 25 2.72 -7.10 21.05
CA THR A 25 2.32 -6.63 22.38
C THR A 25 2.23 -5.10 22.43
N LEU A 26 3.15 -4.38 21.77
CA LEU A 26 3.12 -2.92 21.68
C LEU A 26 1.89 -2.45 20.92
N GLU A 27 1.62 -3.03 19.73
CA GLU A 27 0.42 -2.72 18.95
C GLU A 27 -0.87 -2.95 19.73
N PHE A 28 -0.97 -4.07 20.44
CA PHE A 28 -2.12 -4.40 21.28
C PHE A 28 -2.35 -3.34 22.37
N LEU A 29 -1.30 -2.95 23.08
CA LEU A 29 -1.37 -1.95 24.16
C LEU A 29 -1.73 -0.55 23.61
N VAL A 30 -1.13 -0.15 22.49
CA VAL A 30 -1.42 1.14 21.85
C VAL A 30 -2.87 1.18 21.36
N ASN A 31 -3.33 0.13 20.68
CA ASN A 31 -4.72 0.05 20.19
C ASN A 31 -5.76 0.05 21.30
N ASN A 32 -5.50 -0.67 22.39
CA ASN A 32 -6.41 -0.65 23.55
C ASN A 32 -6.46 0.72 24.22
N THR A 33 -5.32 1.41 24.32
CA THR A 33 -5.26 2.75 24.90
C THR A 33 -5.99 3.78 24.01
N LEU A 34 -5.80 3.70 22.69
CA LEU A 34 -6.51 4.57 21.76
C LEU A 34 -8.02 4.35 21.81
N ARG A 35 -8.48 3.09 21.86
CA ARG A 35 -9.90 2.77 22.02
C ARG A 35 -10.47 3.29 23.33
N ALA A 36 -9.74 3.13 24.43
CA ALA A 36 -10.16 3.65 25.74
C ALA A 36 -10.28 5.18 25.80
N GLN A 37 -9.54 5.88 24.91
CA GLN A 37 -9.59 7.34 24.77
C GLN A 37 -10.59 7.81 23.70
N GLY A 38 -11.39 6.90 23.11
CA GLY A 38 -12.38 7.21 22.09
C GLY A 38 -11.79 7.44 20.68
N HIS A 39 -10.50 7.16 20.49
CA HIS A 39 -9.86 7.23 19.17
C HIS A 39 -10.04 5.93 18.39
N LYS A 40 -10.01 6.02 17.05
CA LYS A 40 -9.95 4.82 16.20
C LYS A 40 -8.66 4.05 16.50
N ALA A 41 -8.76 2.72 16.53
CA ALA A 41 -7.58 1.87 16.59
C ALA A 41 -6.68 2.16 15.37
N LEU A 42 -5.37 2.04 15.57
CA LEU A 42 -4.45 2.07 14.44
C LEU A 42 -4.90 1.00 13.42
N PRO A 43 -4.97 1.33 12.13
CA PRO A 43 -5.22 0.31 11.14
C PRO A 43 -4.20 -0.81 11.38
N LYS A 44 -4.68 -2.04 11.50
CA LYS A 44 -3.78 -3.19 11.40
C LYS A 44 -3.16 -3.06 10.03
N GLY A 45 -1.89 -2.67 9.97
CA GLY A 45 -1.12 -2.81 8.76
C GLY A 45 -1.37 -4.23 8.28
N ASP A 46 -1.58 -4.41 6.98
CA ASP A 46 -1.84 -5.72 6.38
C ASP A 46 -0.65 -6.62 6.71
N SER A 47 -0.71 -7.22 7.90
CA SER A 47 0.33 -8.08 8.50
C SER A 47 0.29 -9.50 7.92
N ALA A 48 -0.30 -9.67 6.73
CA ALA A 48 0.05 -10.80 5.90
C ALA A 48 1.54 -10.63 5.56
N GLY A 49 2.39 -11.15 6.46
CA GLY A 49 3.83 -11.02 6.39
C GLY A 49 4.34 -11.46 5.02
N LEU A 50 5.48 -10.92 4.62
CA LEU A 50 6.23 -11.49 3.50
C LEU A 50 6.39 -13.00 3.73
N PRO A 51 6.36 -13.82 2.68
CA PRO A 51 6.81 -15.20 2.76
C PRO A 51 8.15 -15.24 3.51
N ARG A 52 8.40 -16.27 4.32
CA ARG A 52 9.64 -16.40 5.13
C ARG A 52 10.91 -16.16 4.32
N VAL A 53 10.85 -16.45 3.01
CA VAL A 53 11.91 -16.14 2.04
C VAL A 53 11.24 -15.49 0.85
N TYR A 54 11.50 -14.21 0.63
CA TYR A 54 11.12 -13.49 -0.57
C TYR A 54 12.39 -12.96 -1.25
N GLU A 55 12.67 -13.47 -2.44
CA GLU A 55 13.85 -13.10 -3.22
C GLU A 55 13.38 -12.64 -4.61
N PRO A 56 13.54 -11.35 -4.97
CA PRO A 56 13.12 -10.83 -6.28
C PRO A 56 13.78 -11.54 -7.47
N ALA A 57 14.97 -12.10 -7.27
CA ALA A 57 15.70 -12.81 -8.32
C ALA A 57 14.97 -14.07 -8.83
N PHE A 58 14.03 -14.63 -8.06
CA PHE A 58 13.24 -15.79 -8.47
C PHE A 58 11.96 -15.41 -9.23
N ILE A 59 11.66 -14.11 -9.35
CA ILE A 59 10.51 -13.64 -10.09
C ILE A 59 10.92 -13.48 -11.56
N ASN A 60 10.14 -14.11 -12.44
CA ASN A 60 10.27 -13.88 -13.87
C ASN A 60 9.63 -12.54 -14.23
N ALA A 61 10.46 -11.51 -14.40
CA ALA A 61 10.05 -10.15 -14.76
C ALA A 61 10.83 -9.70 -16.00
N ASP A 62 10.30 -8.74 -16.73
CA ASP A 62 10.91 -8.12 -17.90
C ASP A 62 12.09 -7.20 -17.55
N CYS A 63 12.24 -6.87 -16.28
CA CYS A 63 13.34 -6.03 -15.78
C CYS A 63 13.93 -6.59 -14.47
N ASP A 64 15.13 -6.10 -14.12
CA ASP A 64 15.79 -6.44 -12.86
C ASP A 64 15.12 -5.69 -11.68
N LEU A 65 14.22 -6.38 -10.99
CA LEU A 65 13.47 -5.83 -9.85
C LEU A 65 14.38 -5.33 -8.71
N SER A 66 15.56 -5.93 -8.53
CA SER A 66 16.53 -5.49 -7.53
C SER A 66 17.20 -4.17 -7.91
N LYS A 67 17.45 -3.94 -9.20
CA LYS A 67 17.95 -2.64 -9.67
C LYS A 67 16.89 -1.55 -9.57
N VAL A 68 15.63 -1.85 -9.91
CA VAL A 68 14.51 -0.93 -9.75
C VAL A 68 14.38 -0.52 -8.29
N ALA A 69 14.42 -1.49 -7.36
CA ALA A 69 14.37 -1.21 -5.94
C ALA A 69 15.50 -0.30 -5.46
N LYS A 70 16.76 -0.57 -5.88
CA LYS A 70 17.91 0.29 -5.55
C LYS A 70 17.72 1.72 -6.02
N GLY A 71 17.19 1.91 -7.25
CA GLY A 71 16.86 3.22 -7.77
C GLY A 71 15.82 3.94 -6.92
N LEU A 72 14.73 3.26 -6.57
CA LEU A 72 13.66 3.83 -5.75
C LEU A 72 14.10 4.15 -4.32
N VAL A 73 14.94 3.31 -3.71
CA VAL A 73 15.55 3.59 -2.40
C VAL A 73 16.38 4.86 -2.44
N ALA A 74 17.12 5.10 -3.54
CA ALA A 74 17.97 6.27 -3.67
C ALA A 74 17.18 7.56 -3.93
N VAL A 75 16.14 7.50 -4.79
CA VAL A 75 15.36 8.68 -5.23
C VAL A 75 14.16 8.95 -4.31
N ARG A 76 13.63 7.93 -3.66
CA ARG A 76 12.41 7.96 -2.81
C ARG A 76 11.14 8.44 -3.53
N SER A 77 11.14 8.46 -4.84
CA SER A 77 10.01 8.82 -5.68
C SER A 77 9.97 7.94 -6.92
N GLY A 78 8.79 7.56 -7.37
CA GLY A 78 8.63 6.76 -8.59
C GLY A 78 7.21 6.23 -8.77
N ARG A 79 6.96 5.76 -9.98
CA ARG A 79 5.69 5.17 -10.41
C ARG A 79 5.97 3.79 -10.99
N LEU A 80 5.34 2.78 -10.44
CA LEU A 80 5.47 1.39 -10.89
C LEU A 80 4.11 0.84 -11.28
N CYS A 81 4.05 0.14 -12.41
CA CYS A 81 2.93 -0.71 -12.76
C CYS A 81 3.39 -2.17 -12.75
N LEU A 82 2.85 -2.96 -11.82
CA LEU A 82 3.13 -4.38 -11.70
C LEU A 82 1.98 -5.15 -12.36
N PHE A 83 2.23 -5.74 -13.52
CA PHE A 83 1.25 -6.53 -14.24
C PHE A 83 1.64 -8.01 -14.28
N GLY A 84 0.66 -8.88 -14.38
CA GLY A 84 0.87 -10.32 -14.48
C GLY A 84 -0.22 -11.15 -13.80
N PRO A 85 -0.24 -12.47 -14.00
CA PRO A 85 -1.24 -13.35 -13.43
C PRO A 85 -1.35 -13.25 -11.90
N SER A 86 -2.50 -13.65 -11.36
CA SER A 86 -2.66 -13.73 -9.91
C SER A 86 -1.65 -14.70 -9.30
N GLY A 87 -1.15 -14.40 -8.10
CA GLY A 87 -0.18 -15.25 -7.41
C GLY A 87 1.29 -15.07 -7.84
N THR A 88 1.62 -14.19 -8.78
CA THR A 88 3.01 -13.96 -9.26
C THR A 88 3.86 -13.11 -8.31
N GLY A 89 3.35 -12.69 -7.16
CA GLY A 89 4.12 -11.98 -6.14
C GLY A 89 4.11 -10.46 -6.24
N LYS A 90 3.23 -9.84 -7.02
CA LYS A 90 3.14 -8.37 -7.17
C LYS A 90 3.03 -7.63 -5.83
N THR A 91 2.06 -8.02 -5.01
CA THR A 91 1.87 -7.43 -3.68
C THR A 91 3.02 -7.76 -2.72
N ALA A 92 3.63 -8.96 -2.86
CA ALA A 92 4.80 -9.34 -2.08
C ALA A 92 6.02 -8.48 -2.45
N TYR A 93 6.21 -8.14 -3.73
CA TYR A 93 7.26 -7.22 -4.15
C TYR A 93 7.08 -5.83 -3.54
N ALA A 94 5.86 -5.29 -3.53
CA ALA A 94 5.59 -4.00 -2.90
C ALA A 94 5.92 -4.01 -1.39
N LYS A 95 5.58 -5.08 -0.68
CA LYS A 95 5.93 -5.27 0.74
C LYS A 95 7.44 -5.35 0.95
N TRP A 96 8.13 -6.11 0.11
CA TRP A 96 9.58 -6.23 0.16
C TRP A 96 10.26 -4.89 -0.13
N LEU A 97 9.80 -4.15 -1.15
CA LEU A 97 10.31 -2.82 -1.47
C LEU A 97 10.16 -1.85 -0.31
N ALA A 98 9.00 -1.87 0.36
CA ALA A 98 8.75 -1.05 1.55
C ALA A 98 9.76 -1.34 2.67
N GLN A 99 10.09 -2.61 2.89
CA GLN A 99 11.13 -3.02 3.84
C GLN A 99 12.52 -2.50 3.42
N GLN A 100 12.87 -2.60 2.12
CA GLN A 100 14.16 -2.08 1.61
C GLN A 100 14.26 -0.57 1.77
N MET A 101 13.15 0.15 1.61
CA MET A 101 13.09 1.61 1.78
C MET A 101 13.00 2.05 3.24
N GLY A 102 12.67 1.13 4.16
CA GLY A 102 12.35 1.47 5.55
C GLY A 102 11.13 2.38 5.65
N ALA A 103 10.19 2.28 4.71
CA ALA A 103 9.00 3.10 4.61
C ALA A 103 7.74 2.28 4.94
N PRO A 104 6.69 2.90 5.52
CA PRO A 104 5.40 2.25 5.64
C PRO A 104 4.82 1.88 4.27
N LEU A 105 3.96 0.87 4.21
CA LEU A 105 3.20 0.51 3.02
C LEU A 105 1.72 0.68 3.29
N ILE A 106 1.07 1.55 2.53
CA ILE A 106 -0.38 1.68 2.51
C ILE A 106 -0.90 0.90 1.31
N VAL A 107 -1.69 -0.14 1.60
CA VAL A 107 -2.36 -0.95 0.58
C VAL A 107 -3.82 -0.53 0.50
N ARG A 108 -4.29 -0.25 -0.71
CA ARG A 108 -5.71 -0.03 -1.02
C ARG A 108 -6.08 -0.90 -2.20
N ARG A 109 -7.23 -1.56 -2.12
CA ARG A 109 -7.79 -2.21 -3.30
C ARG A 109 -8.56 -1.17 -4.09
N ALA A 110 -8.46 -1.23 -5.41
CA ALA A 110 -9.22 -0.35 -6.28
C ALA A 110 -10.74 -0.44 -6.01
N SER A 111 -11.26 -1.63 -5.74
CA SER A 111 -12.66 -1.85 -5.35
C SER A 111 -13.09 -1.12 -4.07
N ASP A 112 -12.16 -0.93 -3.12
CA ASP A 112 -12.47 -0.29 -1.83
C ASP A 112 -12.56 1.26 -1.97
N LEU A 113 -12.02 1.81 -3.06
CA LEU A 113 -12.06 3.23 -3.38
C LEU A 113 -13.32 3.62 -4.15
N ILE A 114 -13.98 2.66 -4.81
CA ILE A 114 -15.22 2.88 -5.57
C ILE A 114 -16.39 3.01 -4.59
N SER A 115 -17.13 4.12 -4.69
CA SER A 115 -18.36 4.36 -3.94
C SER A 115 -19.55 4.38 -4.89
N LYS A 116 -20.74 4.04 -4.36
CA LYS A 116 -22.02 4.19 -5.07
C LYS A 116 -22.46 5.66 -5.17
N TRP A 117 -21.84 6.56 -4.43
CA TRP A 117 -22.19 7.96 -4.37
C TRP A 117 -21.24 8.78 -5.22
N VAL A 118 -21.81 9.71 -6.01
CA VAL A 118 -21.04 10.60 -6.89
C VAL A 118 -20.10 11.49 -6.06
N GLY A 119 -18.83 11.54 -6.45
CA GLY A 119 -17.80 12.36 -5.81
C GLY A 119 -17.11 11.72 -4.59
N ASP A 120 -17.61 10.59 -4.06
CA ASP A 120 -16.96 9.93 -2.91
C ASP A 120 -15.77 9.08 -3.36
N SER A 121 -15.82 8.51 -4.56
CA SER A 121 -14.70 7.74 -5.12
C SER A 121 -13.47 8.63 -5.33
N GLU A 122 -13.65 9.81 -5.89
CA GLU A 122 -12.59 10.81 -6.08
C GLU A 122 -11.99 11.26 -4.73
N LYS A 123 -12.84 11.49 -3.74
CA LYS A 123 -12.38 11.81 -2.37
C LYS A 123 -11.61 10.67 -1.72
N ASN A 124 -12.04 9.42 -1.93
CA ASN A 124 -11.35 8.25 -1.40
C ASN A 124 -9.94 8.12 -2.01
N VAL A 125 -9.82 8.35 -3.33
CA VAL A 125 -8.53 8.37 -4.02
C VAL A 125 -7.64 9.48 -3.47
N ALA A 126 -8.11 10.73 -3.43
CA ALA A 126 -7.36 11.86 -2.90
C ALA A 126 -6.93 11.63 -1.44
N THR A 127 -7.81 11.07 -0.61
CA THR A 127 -7.50 10.74 0.79
C THR A 127 -6.39 9.68 0.90
N ALA A 128 -6.38 8.67 0.02
CA ALA A 128 -5.35 7.63 0.03
C ALA A 128 -3.96 8.20 -0.31
N PHE A 129 -3.88 9.09 -1.30
CA PHE A 129 -2.63 9.77 -1.66
C PHE A 129 -2.17 10.74 -0.58
N HIS A 130 -3.09 11.52 -0.01
CA HIS A 130 -2.79 12.44 1.09
C HIS A 130 -2.25 11.69 2.31
N GLN A 131 -2.89 10.60 2.71
CA GLN A 131 -2.41 9.77 3.80
C GLN A 131 -1.02 9.21 3.52
N ALA A 132 -0.76 8.75 2.28
CA ALA A 132 0.55 8.25 1.90
C ALA A 132 1.63 9.32 1.95
N ALA A 133 1.30 10.56 1.58
CA ALA A 133 2.20 11.69 1.67
C ALA A 133 2.52 12.07 3.14
N GLU A 134 1.49 12.13 4.01
CA GLU A 134 1.66 12.46 5.43
C GLU A 134 2.49 11.41 6.20
N GLU A 135 2.33 10.13 5.85
CA GLU A 135 3.04 9.03 6.49
C GLU A 135 4.39 8.71 5.82
N GLU A 136 4.80 9.45 4.79
CA GLU A 136 5.96 9.15 3.93
C GLU A 136 5.96 7.69 3.45
N ALA A 137 4.77 7.19 3.14
CA ALA A 137 4.50 5.79 2.83
C ALA A 137 4.57 5.50 1.33
N ILE A 138 4.87 4.25 0.99
CA ILE A 138 4.59 3.72 -0.35
C ILE A 138 3.08 3.49 -0.46
N LEU A 139 2.46 3.98 -1.53
CA LEU A 139 1.06 3.70 -1.83
C LEU A 139 0.96 2.59 -2.87
N LEU A 140 0.36 1.46 -2.48
CA LEU A 140 -0.01 0.38 -3.38
C LEU A 140 -1.51 0.40 -3.66
N LEU A 141 -1.90 0.61 -4.92
CA LEU A 141 -3.24 0.32 -5.40
C LEU A 141 -3.26 -1.07 -6.04
N ASP A 142 -3.91 -2.01 -5.36
CA ASP A 142 -4.00 -3.40 -5.79
C ASP A 142 -5.28 -3.62 -6.62
N GLU A 143 -5.20 -4.48 -7.65
CA GLU A 143 -6.31 -4.85 -8.51
C GLU A 143 -6.94 -3.65 -9.25
N VAL A 144 -6.08 -2.77 -9.84
CA VAL A 144 -6.57 -1.57 -10.57
C VAL A 144 -7.38 -1.90 -11.82
N ASP A 145 -7.41 -3.15 -12.26
CA ASP A 145 -8.29 -3.66 -13.30
C ASP A 145 -9.77 -3.42 -12.97
N SER A 146 -10.14 -3.33 -11.70
CA SER A 146 -11.50 -2.94 -11.30
C SER A 146 -11.91 -1.56 -11.81
N PHE A 147 -10.96 -0.63 -11.98
CA PHE A 147 -11.20 0.67 -12.62
C PHE A 147 -11.25 0.60 -14.15
N LEU A 148 -10.65 -0.44 -14.76
CA LEU A 148 -10.47 -0.55 -16.19
C LEU A 148 -11.54 -1.43 -16.85
N GLN A 149 -12.12 -2.39 -16.12
CA GLN A 149 -13.11 -3.33 -16.65
C GLN A 149 -14.43 -2.66 -17.01
N ASP A 150 -14.87 -1.66 -16.28
CA ASP A 150 -16.12 -0.96 -16.53
C ASP A 150 -16.13 -0.11 -17.81
N ARG A 151 -14.96 0.25 -18.34
CA ARG A 151 -14.85 1.05 -19.58
C ARG A 151 -15.41 0.36 -20.84
N ARG A 152 -15.55 -0.97 -20.84
CA ARG A 152 -15.96 -1.72 -22.04
C ARG A 152 -17.46 -1.86 -22.18
N SER A 153 -18.24 -1.68 -21.11
CA SER A 153 -19.67 -1.96 -21.14
C SER A 153 -20.58 -0.73 -21.12
N THR A 154 -20.15 0.39 -20.54
CA THR A 154 -20.94 1.64 -20.53
C THR A 154 -20.06 2.82 -20.16
N ALA A 155 -19.88 3.78 -21.09
CA ALA A 155 -19.15 5.02 -20.83
C ALA A 155 -19.96 5.94 -19.89
N HIS A 156 -19.85 5.72 -18.59
CA HIS A 156 -20.40 6.66 -17.61
C HIS A 156 -19.40 7.78 -17.30
N HIS A 157 -19.84 9.03 -17.32
CA HIS A 157 -19.02 10.21 -17.07
C HIS A 157 -18.26 10.18 -15.74
N TRP A 158 -18.76 9.49 -14.73
CA TRP A 158 -18.12 9.36 -13.41
C TRP A 158 -16.85 8.49 -13.41
N GLU A 159 -16.73 7.51 -14.32
CA GLU A 159 -15.53 6.66 -14.47
C GLU A 159 -14.37 7.47 -15.03
N VAL A 160 -14.64 8.34 -15.98
CA VAL A 160 -13.64 9.26 -16.56
C VAL A 160 -13.15 10.24 -15.48
N SER A 161 -14.04 10.74 -14.64
CA SER A 161 -13.69 11.63 -13.53
C SER A 161 -12.77 10.97 -12.52
N LEU A 162 -13.07 9.74 -12.11
CA LEU A 162 -12.25 8.97 -11.16
C LEU A 162 -10.84 8.70 -11.69
N VAL A 163 -10.71 8.32 -12.96
CA VAL A 163 -9.40 8.09 -13.57
C VAL A 163 -8.61 9.39 -13.69
N ASN A 164 -9.25 10.49 -14.07
CA ASN A 164 -8.59 11.79 -14.13
C ASN A 164 -8.11 12.25 -12.75
N GLU A 165 -8.93 12.04 -11.70
CA GLU A 165 -8.51 12.32 -10.33
C GLU A 165 -7.31 11.47 -9.92
N MET A 166 -7.33 10.18 -10.21
CA MET A 166 -6.21 9.27 -9.92
C MET A 166 -4.92 9.74 -10.63
N LEU A 167 -5.00 10.13 -11.91
CA LEU A 167 -3.86 10.64 -12.66
C LEU A 167 -3.34 11.95 -12.05
N THR A 168 -4.23 12.88 -11.71
CA THR A 168 -3.87 14.15 -11.07
C THR A 168 -3.15 13.93 -9.74
N GLN A 169 -3.68 13.07 -8.89
CA GLN A 169 -3.07 12.74 -7.61
C GLN A 169 -1.72 12.01 -7.79
N MET A 170 -1.66 11.10 -8.75
CA MET A 170 -0.42 10.38 -9.08
C MET A 170 0.68 11.32 -9.59
N GLU A 171 0.35 12.33 -10.39
CA GLU A 171 1.32 13.32 -10.87
C GLU A 171 1.83 14.23 -9.74
N ALA A 172 0.94 14.63 -8.84
CA ALA A 172 1.27 15.51 -7.71
C ALA A 172 1.99 14.79 -6.55
N PHE A 173 1.97 13.46 -6.50
CA PHE A 173 2.53 12.70 -5.39
C PHE A 173 4.05 12.55 -5.51
N ASP A 174 4.83 13.06 -4.55
CA ASP A 174 6.29 12.98 -4.56
C ASP A 174 6.86 11.64 -4.02
N GLY A 175 6.02 10.74 -3.54
CA GLY A 175 6.40 9.44 -3.01
C GLY A 175 6.49 8.33 -4.06
N VAL A 176 6.57 7.08 -3.58
CA VAL A 176 6.53 5.88 -4.42
C VAL A 176 5.09 5.38 -4.52
N PHE A 177 4.58 5.36 -5.74
CA PHE A 177 3.27 4.82 -6.08
C PHE A 177 3.41 3.53 -6.87
N ILE A 178 2.63 2.51 -6.50
CA ILE A 178 2.61 1.21 -7.16
C ILE A 178 1.16 0.88 -7.52
N ALA A 179 0.91 0.59 -8.79
CA ALA A 179 -0.33 -0.02 -9.25
C ALA A 179 -0.11 -1.50 -9.55
N SER A 180 -1.02 -2.38 -9.17
CA SER A 180 -1.00 -3.78 -9.58
C SER A 180 -2.23 -4.16 -10.37
N THR A 181 -2.05 -4.98 -11.42
CA THR A 181 -3.13 -5.48 -12.27
C THR A 181 -2.89 -6.93 -12.70
N ASN A 182 -3.96 -7.65 -12.94
CA ASN A 182 -3.94 -9.00 -13.49
C ASN A 182 -4.15 -9.00 -15.02
N LEU A 183 -4.51 -7.85 -15.63
CA LEU A 183 -4.77 -7.73 -17.05
C LEU A 183 -3.46 -7.53 -17.82
N MET A 184 -3.10 -8.49 -18.68
CA MET A 184 -1.90 -8.40 -19.54
C MET A 184 -2.19 -7.83 -20.95
N CYS A 185 -3.45 -7.84 -21.40
CA CYS A 185 -3.74 -7.72 -22.83
C CYS A 185 -4.05 -6.30 -23.32
N ASP A 186 -4.21 -5.30 -22.47
CA ASP A 186 -4.71 -3.98 -22.87
C ASP A 186 -3.74 -2.81 -22.64
N LEU A 187 -2.59 -3.06 -22.04
CA LEU A 187 -1.57 -2.02 -21.82
C LEU A 187 -0.71 -1.77 -23.07
N ASP A 188 -0.62 -2.76 -23.98
CA ASP A 188 0.18 -2.63 -25.23
C ASP A 188 -0.46 -1.77 -26.33
N GLN A 189 -1.73 -1.36 -26.19
CA GLN A 189 -2.41 -0.53 -27.21
C GLN A 189 -2.45 0.96 -26.89
N ALA A 190 -1.90 1.38 -25.75
CA ALA A 190 -1.90 2.78 -25.29
C ALA A 190 -0.50 3.39 -25.16
N ALA A 191 0.54 2.71 -25.67
CA ALA A 191 1.91 3.20 -25.72
C ALA A 191 2.20 3.94 -27.02
#